data_e4aef63e2a3e9728634972e5cbc83d6e
#
_entry.id   e4aef63e2a3e9728634972e5cbc83d6e
#
_cell.length_a   1.000
_cell.length_b   1.000
_cell.length_c   1.000
_cell.angle_alpha   90.00
_cell.angle_beta   90.00
_cell.angle_gamma   90.00
#
_symmetry.space_group_name_H-M   'P 1'
#
loop_
_entity.id
_entity.type
_entity.pdbx_description
1 polymer ?
#
loop_
_entity_poly.entity_id
_entity_poly.type
_entity_poly.pdbx_seq_one_letter_code
_entity_poly.pdbx_strand_id
1 'polypeptide(L)'
;MSAVQQRGSLTQIELAGVTGLSPATISNIVKELTVAGVLHTSQSVRNGRRALQVTLARNLGVVAGIRFGMRSLNVALADASMRVLAEQRMPLAPDHRADAGLQRTAMLIREMLESVEADPSELLAVGVGVPAPVDIRTGQVVTVGMMRGWDGVHVDEILGAELGVPVTADNDSTLAAIAEARFGAGAGYDSVAYIRVSHGVGGGLVLGGRAVHGRSGVAGEIGHVSVDENGPVCRCGNRGCLEMLVGASSLLAMLPPEAGHLTLADLVTRAQDGDAGSRRVVFDAGRHLGVALANLCNLVDPDVVVIGGKLAEAGDLLLEPLRTSLGQRVVATSRGPVEVVPSTLGADAGVRGALAAALDQARMFGSLGVVS
;
A
#
# COMPACT_ATOMS: atom_id res chain seq x y z
N MET A 1 9.82 11.92 -18.66
CA MET A 1 8.52 12.02 -17.98
C MET A 1 8.23 10.77 -17.15
N SER A 2 7.99 9.60 -17.73
CA SER A 2 7.62 8.37 -17.00
C SER A 2 8.54 8.04 -15.81
N ALA A 3 9.85 8.25 -15.93
CA ALA A 3 10.80 7.97 -14.85
C ALA A 3 10.59 8.88 -13.62
N VAL A 4 10.38 10.20 -13.81
CA VAL A 4 10.09 11.13 -12.71
C VAL A 4 8.76 10.79 -12.08
N GLN A 5 7.82 10.39 -12.88
CA GLN A 5 6.49 10.04 -12.45
C GLN A 5 6.44 8.76 -11.61
N GLN A 6 7.17 7.73 -12.02
CA GLN A 6 7.20 6.44 -11.30
C GLN A 6 7.95 6.50 -9.97
N ARG A 7 8.96 7.36 -9.87
CA ARG A 7 9.87 7.45 -8.73
C ARG A 7 9.72 8.74 -7.91
N GLY A 8 8.75 9.60 -8.24
CA GLY A 8 8.41 10.84 -7.52
C GLY A 8 9.40 11.98 -7.77
N SER A 9 10.66 11.80 -7.45
CA SER A 9 11.72 12.78 -7.70
C SER A 9 13.03 12.10 -8.05
N LEU A 10 13.72 12.61 -9.06
CA LEU A 10 15.00 12.09 -9.51
C LEU A 10 15.97 13.24 -9.78
N THR A 11 17.26 12.99 -9.58
CA THR A 11 18.31 13.88 -10.09
C THR A 11 18.50 13.67 -11.59
N GLN A 12 19.09 14.63 -12.29
CA GLN A 12 19.38 14.48 -13.73
C GLN A 12 20.33 13.28 -14.00
N ILE A 13 21.22 12.95 -13.07
CA ILE A 13 22.12 11.78 -13.17
C ILE A 13 21.32 10.48 -13.07
N GLU A 14 20.41 10.40 -12.11
CA GLU A 14 19.51 9.24 -11.96
C GLU A 14 18.59 9.09 -13.17
N LEU A 15 18.07 10.20 -13.71
CA LEU A 15 17.30 10.20 -14.95
C LEU A 15 18.10 9.63 -16.12
N ALA A 16 19.36 10.02 -16.28
CA ALA A 16 20.23 9.47 -17.33
C ALA A 16 20.40 7.95 -17.15
N GLY A 17 20.63 7.48 -15.92
CA GLY A 17 20.75 6.05 -15.61
C GLY A 17 19.50 5.24 -15.91
N VAL A 18 18.32 5.76 -15.54
CA VAL A 18 17.04 5.05 -15.71
C VAL A 18 16.55 5.05 -17.16
N THR A 19 16.83 6.13 -17.90
CA THR A 19 16.35 6.30 -19.30
C THR A 19 17.34 5.80 -20.34
N GLY A 20 18.59 5.58 -19.98
CA GLY A 20 19.67 5.27 -20.92
C GLY A 20 20.08 6.43 -21.82
N LEU A 21 19.57 7.65 -21.59
CA LEU A 21 19.90 8.85 -22.35
C LEU A 21 21.17 9.51 -21.82
N SER A 22 21.87 10.24 -22.69
CA SER A 22 23.05 11.00 -22.28
C SER A 22 22.68 12.10 -21.28
N PRO A 23 23.60 12.46 -20.34
CA PRO A 23 23.39 13.57 -19.42
C PRO A 23 23.05 14.90 -20.10
N ALA A 24 23.62 15.17 -21.29
CA ALA A 24 23.35 16.37 -22.06
C ALA A 24 21.92 16.35 -22.61
N THR A 25 21.46 15.21 -23.13
CA THR A 25 20.07 15.02 -23.60
C THR A 25 19.08 15.21 -22.46
N ILE A 26 19.34 14.61 -21.30
CA ILE A 26 18.50 14.78 -20.10
C ILE A 26 18.44 16.26 -19.69
N SER A 27 19.57 16.96 -19.65
CA SER A 27 19.60 18.38 -19.27
C SER A 27 18.73 19.25 -20.21
N ASN A 28 18.80 18.99 -21.53
CA ASN A 28 17.98 19.72 -22.50
C ASN A 28 16.48 19.40 -22.32
N ILE A 29 16.09 18.14 -22.21
CA ILE A 29 14.71 17.73 -22.00
C ILE A 29 14.16 18.33 -20.70
N VAL A 30 14.92 18.26 -19.61
CA VAL A 30 14.51 18.84 -18.32
C VAL A 30 14.30 20.34 -18.44
N LYS A 31 15.19 21.05 -19.15
CA LYS A 31 15.06 22.49 -19.36
C LYS A 31 13.81 22.84 -20.18
N GLU A 32 13.59 22.14 -21.29
CA GLU A 32 12.39 22.33 -22.13
C GLU A 32 11.09 22.09 -21.36
N LEU A 33 11.00 20.97 -20.63
CA LEU A 33 9.81 20.62 -19.84
C LEU A 33 9.62 21.54 -18.63
N THR A 34 10.69 22.11 -18.08
CA THR A 34 10.61 23.12 -17.02
C THR A 34 10.05 24.43 -17.56
N VAL A 35 10.50 24.86 -18.74
CA VAL A 35 9.96 26.05 -19.42
C VAL A 35 8.49 25.85 -19.81
N ALA A 36 8.11 24.64 -20.22
CA ALA A 36 6.73 24.28 -20.50
C ALA A 36 5.85 24.15 -19.26
N GLY A 37 6.39 24.36 -18.03
CA GLY A 37 5.64 24.25 -16.79
C GLY A 37 5.28 22.82 -16.38
N VAL A 38 5.88 21.81 -17.00
CA VAL A 38 5.61 20.38 -16.77
C VAL A 38 6.51 19.81 -15.66
N LEU A 39 7.75 20.28 -15.60
CA LEU A 39 8.72 19.90 -14.57
C LEU A 39 9.07 21.10 -13.69
N HIS A 40 9.37 20.79 -12.44
CA HIS A 40 9.99 21.73 -11.50
C HIS A 40 11.39 21.23 -11.14
N THR A 41 12.35 22.16 -11.02
CA THR A 41 13.72 21.83 -10.61
C THR A 41 14.07 22.55 -9.32
N SER A 42 14.64 21.85 -8.36
CA SER A 42 15.11 22.41 -7.08
C SER A 42 16.53 21.95 -6.78
N GLN A 43 17.28 22.79 -6.04
CA GLN A 43 18.61 22.37 -5.56
C GLN A 43 18.46 21.41 -4.40
N SER A 44 19.17 20.29 -4.44
CA SER A 44 19.28 19.33 -3.34
C SER A 44 20.74 18.94 -3.10
N VAL A 45 21.01 18.38 -1.93
CA VAL A 45 22.33 17.81 -1.61
C VAL A 45 22.13 16.31 -1.45
N ARG A 46 22.78 15.52 -2.31
CA ARG A 46 22.75 14.06 -2.24
C ARG A 46 24.18 13.52 -2.23
N ASN A 47 24.48 12.65 -1.27
CA ASN A 47 25.84 12.14 -1.04
C ASN A 47 26.92 13.22 -0.93
N GLY A 48 26.60 14.36 -0.27
CA GLY A 48 27.50 15.49 -0.07
C GLY A 48 27.74 16.36 -1.31
N ARG A 49 27.08 16.10 -2.45
CA ARG A 49 27.20 16.88 -3.70
C ARG A 49 25.92 17.62 -4.02
N ARG A 50 26.05 18.84 -4.55
CA ARG A 50 24.90 19.59 -5.09
C ARG A 50 24.36 18.85 -6.31
N ALA A 51 23.06 18.56 -6.31
CA ALA A 51 22.33 17.93 -7.40
C ALA A 51 21.07 18.73 -7.72
N LEU A 52 20.68 18.76 -8.98
CA LEU A 52 19.42 19.34 -9.41
C LEU A 52 18.36 18.24 -9.35
N GLN A 53 17.43 18.36 -8.42
CA GLN A 53 16.29 17.46 -8.27
C GLN A 53 15.18 17.88 -9.25
N VAL A 54 14.63 16.94 -9.95
CA VAL A 54 13.58 17.11 -10.96
C VAL A 54 12.31 16.44 -10.45
N THR A 55 11.22 17.19 -10.38
CA THR A 55 9.88 16.75 -9.98
C THR A 55 8.85 17.20 -11.02
N LEU A 56 7.63 16.66 -11.00
CA LEU A 56 6.53 17.27 -11.72
C LEU A 56 6.17 18.63 -11.13
N ALA A 57 5.69 19.53 -11.98
CA ALA A 57 5.22 20.85 -11.55
C ALA A 57 3.90 20.70 -10.78
N ARG A 58 3.70 21.54 -9.73
CA ARG A 58 2.52 21.49 -8.86
C ARG A 58 1.22 21.91 -9.54
N ASN A 59 1.32 22.82 -10.50
CA ASN A 59 0.18 23.37 -11.23
C ASN A 59 -0.43 22.41 -12.27
N LEU A 60 -0.04 21.14 -12.28
CA LEU A 60 -0.61 20.12 -13.17
C LEU A 60 -1.94 19.53 -12.64
N GLY A 61 -2.34 19.90 -11.44
CA GLY A 61 -3.57 19.45 -10.78
C GLY A 61 -3.34 18.60 -9.53
N VAL A 62 -4.43 18.15 -8.94
CA VAL A 62 -4.50 17.41 -7.69
C VAL A 62 -5.05 16.01 -7.92
N VAL A 63 -4.55 15.04 -7.20
CA VAL A 63 -5.12 13.69 -7.13
C VAL A 63 -5.57 13.38 -5.70
N ALA A 64 -6.63 12.57 -5.56
CA ALA A 64 -7.10 12.11 -4.27
C ALA A 64 -6.80 10.61 -4.09
N GLY A 65 -6.32 10.25 -2.90
CA GLY A 65 -6.15 8.87 -2.46
C GLY A 65 -7.07 8.58 -1.29
N ILE A 66 -7.81 7.50 -1.37
CA ILE A 66 -8.75 7.05 -0.35
C ILE A 66 -8.33 5.66 0.10
N ARG A 67 -8.33 5.42 1.40
CA ARG A 67 -8.22 4.07 1.95
C ARG A 67 -9.35 3.82 2.94
N PHE A 68 -10.26 2.94 2.56
CA PHE A 68 -11.19 2.34 3.50
C PHE A 68 -10.48 1.22 4.25
N GLY A 69 -10.54 1.26 5.56
CA GLY A 69 -10.14 0.17 6.43
C GLY A 69 -11.35 -0.38 7.16
N MET A 70 -11.18 -1.44 7.94
CA MET A 70 -12.27 -2.03 8.72
C MET A 70 -12.86 -1.06 9.77
N ARG A 71 -12.08 -0.11 10.26
CA ARG A 71 -12.46 0.84 11.33
C ARG A 71 -11.96 2.27 11.10
N SER A 72 -11.43 2.57 9.93
CA SER A 72 -10.89 3.90 9.61
C SER A 72 -11.00 4.21 8.13
N LEU A 73 -11.29 5.45 7.82
CA LEU A 73 -11.19 6.03 6.49
C LEU A 73 -10.02 7.02 6.51
N ASN A 74 -9.10 6.86 5.58
CA ASN A 74 -8.03 7.81 5.32
C ASN A 74 -8.23 8.41 3.95
N VAL A 75 -8.18 9.74 3.86
CA VAL A 75 -8.25 10.48 2.60
C VAL A 75 -7.07 11.44 2.55
N ALA A 76 -6.37 11.46 1.44
CA ALA A 76 -5.27 12.39 1.20
C ALA A 76 -5.41 13.04 -0.17
N LEU A 77 -5.04 14.32 -0.26
CA LEU A 77 -4.85 15.04 -1.51
C LEU A 77 -3.35 15.23 -1.75
N ALA A 78 -2.92 15.04 -2.98
CA ALA A 78 -1.54 15.29 -3.38
C ALA A 78 -1.48 16.01 -4.72
N ASP A 79 -0.42 16.80 -4.92
CA ASP A 79 -0.10 17.35 -6.22
C ASP A 79 0.51 16.28 -7.15
N ALA A 80 0.69 16.62 -8.42
CA ALA A 80 1.26 15.72 -9.41
C ALA A 80 2.70 15.25 -9.10
N SER A 81 3.39 15.89 -8.14
CA SER A 81 4.70 15.47 -7.63
C SER A 81 4.62 14.47 -6.47
N MET A 82 3.41 14.04 -6.11
CA MET A 82 3.11 13.18 -4.96
C MET A 82 3.38 13.84 -3.59
N ARG A 83 3.47 15.17 -3.53
CA ARG A 83 3.50 15.90 -2.26
C ARG A 83 2.09 15.95 -1.71
N VAL A 84 1.92 15.46 -0.50
CA VAL A 84 0.64 15.53 0.22
C VAL A 84 0.34 16.99 0.57
N LEU A 85 -0.82 17.46 0.15
CA LEU A 85 -1.34 18.81 0.39
C LEU A 85 -2.26 18.86 1.63
N ALA A 86 -3.10 17.84 1.77
CA ALA A 86 -3.98 17.64 2.92
C ALA A 86 -4.19 16.15 3.18
N GLU A 87 -4.41 15.80 4.44
CA GLU A 87 -4.76 14.43 4.85
C GLU A 87 -5.78 14.48 5.99
N GLN A 88 -6.77 13.60 5.90
CA GLN A 88 -7.75 13.42 6.97
C GLN A 88 -7.94 11.94 7.27
N ARG A 89 -8.04 11.63 8.57
CA ARG A 89 -8.32 10.29 9.06
C ARG A 89 -9.54 10.32 9.96
N MET A 90 -10.50 9.44 9.68
CA MET A 90 -11.76 9.36 10.41
C MET A 90 -12.02 7.93 10.89
N PRO A 91 -12.60 7.74 12.08
CA PRO A 91 -13.09 6.43 12.49
C PRO A 91 -14.31 6.03 11.66
N LEU A 92 -14.42 4.72 11.38
CA LEU A 92 -15.59 4.10 10.77
C LEU A 92 -16.23 3.10 11.73
N ALA A 93 -17.54 2.99 11.68
CA ALA A 93 -18.25 1.90 12.34
C ALA A 93 -17.83 0.56 11.72
N PRO A 94 -17.75 -0.53 12.51
CA PRO A 94 -17.32 -1.84 12.00
C PRO A 94 -18.18 -2.39 10.86
N ASP A 95 -19.44 -1.96 10.79
CA ASP A 95 -20.47 -2.35 9.82
C ASP A 95 -20.85 -1.23 8.85
N HIS A 96 -19.91 -0.30 8.61
CA HIS A 96 -20.14 0.82 7.69
C HIS A 96 -20.48 0.31 6.29
N ARG A 97 -21.53 0.91 5.70
CA ARG A 97 -22.02 0.57 4.36
C ARG A 97 -21.27 1.36 3.31
N ALA A 98 -21.14 0.77 2.11
CA ALA A 98 -20.46 1.39 0.98
C ALA A 98 -21.14 2.69 0.55
N ASP A 99 -22.47 2.68 0.36
CA ASP A 99 -23.26 3.82 -0.13
C ASP A 99 -22.99 5.10 0.70
N ALA A 100 -23.27 5.05 2.00
CA ALA A 100 -23.07 6.17 2.90
C ALA A 100 -21.58 6.56 3.04
N GLY A 101 -20.70 5.56 3.04
CA GLY A 101 -19.24 5.77 3.12
C GLY A 101 -18.69 6.51 1.91
N LEU A 102 -19.11 6.12 0.71
CA LEU A 102 -18.66 6.72 -0.55
C LEU A 102 -19.18 8.15 -0.72
N GLN A 103 -20.49 8.40 -0.43
CA GLN A 103 -21.04 9.75 -0.48
C GLN A 103 -20.34 10.70 0.49
N ARG A 104 -20.14 10.26 1.74
CA ARG A 104 -19.42 11.07 2.73
C ARG A 104 -17.99 11.36 2.29
N THR A 105 -17.32 10.39 1.66
CA THR A 105 -15.96 10.57 1.14
C THR A 105 -15.91 11.58 0.01
N ALA A 106 -16.90 11.58 -0.90
CA ALA A 106 -16.97 12.59 -1.96
C ALA A 106 -17.14 14.01 -1.40
N MET A 107 -18.00 14.17 -0.37
CA MET A 107 -18.13 15.46 0.34
C MET A 107 -16.82 15.90 0.98
N LEU A 108 -16.16 14.97 1.68
CA LEU A 108 -14.88 15.23 2.32
C LEU A 108 -13.80 15.69 1.34
N ILE A 109 -13.72 15.07 0.16
CA ILE A 109 -12.76 15.48 -0.88
C ILE A 109 -13.03 16.90 -1.33
N ARG A 110 -14.29 17.31 -1.52
CA ARG A 110 -14.65 18.70 -1.87
C ARG A 110 -14.22 19.69 -0.77
N GLU A 111 -14.49 19.38 0.48
CA GLU A 111 -14.06 20.21 1.63
C GLU A 111 -12.53 20.31 1.72
N MET A 112 -11.82 19.18 1.45
CA MET A 112 -10.37 19.17 1.45
C MET A 112 -9.79 19.99 0.29
N LEU A 113 -10.38 19.95 -0.92
CA LEU A 113 -9.96 20.78 -2.05
C LEU A 113 -10.10 22.26 -1.70
N GLU A 114 -11.23 22.68 -1.13
CA GLU A 114 -11.41 24.05 -0.65
C GLU A 114 -10.33 24.45 0.39
N SER A 115 -10.00 23.55 1.31
CA SER A 115 -9.00 23.82 2.36
C SER A 115 -7.57 24.05 1.84
N VAL A 116 -7.26 23.52 0.64
CA VAL A 116 -5.96 23.72 -0.03
C VAL A 116 -6.03 24.74 -1.17
N GLU A 117 -7.14 25.49 -1.25
CA GLU A 117 -7.40 26.52 -2.26
C GLU A 117 -7.32 25.98 -3.70
N ALA A 118 -7.72 24.70 -3.91
CA ALA A 118 -7.80 24.05 -5.22
C ALA A 118 -9.23 24.10 -5.77
N ASP A 119 -9.37 24.46 -7.04
CA ASP A 119 -10.66 24.40 -7.72
C ASP A 119 -11.06 22.92 -7.96
N PRO A 120 -12.35 22.55 -7.82
CA PRO A 120 -12.80 21.19 -8.13
C PRO A 120 -12.38 20.66 -9.50
N SER A 121 -12.21 21.52 -10.50
CA SER A 121 -11.71 21.16 -11.83
C SER A 121 -10.23 20.79 -11.88
N GLU A 122 -9.47 21.10 -10.82
CA GLU A 122 -8.08 20.68 -10.67
C GLU A 122 -7.95 19.24 -10.18
N LEU A 123 -9.04 18.61 -9.68
CA LEU A 123 -9.04 17.19 -9.32
C LEU A 123 -8.95 16.35 -10.60
N LEU A 124 -7.84 15.64 -10.79
CA LEU A 124 -7.55 14.88 -12.00
C LEU A 124 -8.09 13.46 -11.98
N ALA A 125 -7.98 12.79 -10.84
CA ALA A 125 -8.40 11.41 -10.64
C ALA A 125 -8.44 11.06 -9.15
N VAL A 126 -9.09 9.93 -8.83
CA VAL A 126 -9.19 9.38 -7.48
C VAL A 126 -8.77 7.91 -7.47
N GLY A 127 -7.92 7.53 -6.52
CA GLY A 127 -7.60 6.14 -6.22
C GLY A 127 -8.26 5.70 -4.93
N VAL A 128 -8.81 4.48 -4.91
CA VAL A 128 -9.54 3.95 -3.75
C VAL A 128 -9.01 2.59 -3.35
N GLY A 129 -8.54 2.46 -2.12
CA GLY A 129 -8.19 1.19 -1.51
C GLY A 129 -9.33 0.68 -0.63
N VAL A 130 -9.76 -0.56 -0.86
CA VAL A 130 -10.73 -1.25 -0.02
C VAL A 130 -10.11 -2.49 0.62
N PRO A 131 -10.51 -2.91 1.84
CA PRO A 131 -9.96 -4.08 2.50
C PRO A 131 -10.64 -5.37 2.02
N ALA A 132 -10.73 -5.53 0.70
CA ALA A 132 -11.34 -6.65 0.01
C ALA A 132 -10.75 -6.78 -1.41
N PRO A 133 -10.82 -7.96 -2.05
CA PRO A 133 -10.50 -8.11 -3.46
C PRO A 133 -11.36 -7.22 -4.35
N VAL A 134 -10.76 -6.67 -5.41
CA VAL A 134 -11.45 -5.90 -6.45
C VAL A 134 -11.13 -6.54 -7.80
N ASP A 135 -12.16 -6.88 -8.58
CA ASP A 135 -11.95 -7.29 -9.97
C ASP A 135 -11.62 -6.02 -10.78
N ILE A 136 -10.36 -5.84 -11.11
CA ILE A 136 -9.86 -4.65 -11.83
C ILE A 136 -10.44 -4.46 -13.23
N ARG A 137 -11.08 -5.50 -13.81
CA ARG A 137 -11.72 -5.40 -15.13
C ARG A 137 -13.11 -4.80 -15.05
N THR A 138 -13.78 -4.97 -13.91
CA THR A 138 -15.15 -4.53 -13.68
C THR A 138 -15.25 -3.43 -12.63
N GLY A 139 -14.18 -3.14 -11.86
CA GLY A 139 -14.22 -2.23 -10.71
C GLY A 139 -15.02 -2.77 -9.51
N GLN A 140 -15.52 -4.01 -9.61
CA GLN A 140 -16.41 -4.60 -8.62
C GLN A 140 -15.67 -5.12 -7.40
N VAL A 141 -16.14 -4.74 -6.22
CA VAL A 141 -15.65 -5.29 -4.94
C VAL A 141 -16.22 -6.70 -4.73
N VAL A 142 -15.34 -7.65 -4.44
CA VAL A 142 -15.69 -9.07 -4.24
C VAL A 142 -15.42 -9.44 -2.78
N THR A 143 -16.43 -9.37 -1.92
CA THR A 143 -16.24 -9.59 -0.48
C THR A 143 -16.65 -10.97 0.02
N VAL A 144 -17.54 -11.65 -0.70
CA VAL A 144 -18.13 -12.94 -0.31
C VAL A 144 -18.46 -12.97 1.20
N GLY A 145 -19.23 -11.97 1.66
CA GLY A 145 -19.70 -11.87 3.04
C GLY A 145 -18.69 -11.28 4.05
N MET A 146 -17.49 -10.88 3.65
CA MET A 146 -16.50 -10.28 4.56
C MET A 146 -16.82 -8.85 4.98
N MET A 147 -17.49 -8.08 4.10
CA MET A 147 -17.89 -6.69 4.36
C MET A 147 -19.36 -6.51 3.94
N ARG A 148 -20.27 -6.37 4.92
CA ARG A 148 -21.69 -6.16 4.63
C ARG A 148 -21.91 -4.87 3.82
N GLY A 149 -22.66 -4.99 2.71
CA GLY A 149 -23.00 -3.86 1.85
C GLY A 149 -21.87 -3.33 0.97
N TRP A 150 -20.79 -4.10 0.81
CA TRP A 150 -19.70 -3.81 -0.13
C TRP A 150 -19.65 -4.82 -1.29
N ASP A 151 -20.24 -6.00 -1.10
CA ASP A 151 -20.23 -7.04 -2.13
C ASP A 151 -20.99 -6.59 -3.37
N GLY A 152 -20.34 -6.71 -4.52
CA GLY A 152 -20.91 -6.28 -5.79
C GLY A 152 -20.90 -4.77 -6.05
N VAL A 153 -20.31 -3.94 -5.15
CA VAL A 153 -20.28 -2.48 -5.31
C VAL A 153 -19.24 -2.08 -6.35
N HIS A 154 -19.62 -1.21 -7.26
CA HIS A 154 -18.76 -0.53 -8.22
C HIS A 154 -18.33 0.82 -7.65
N VAL A 155 -17.19 0.82 -6.94
CA VAL A 155 -16.70 2.01 -6.23
C VAL A 155 -16.30 3.11 -7.20
N ASP A 156 -15.70 2.73 -8.32
CA ASP A 156 -15.27 3.60 -9.41
C ASP A 156 -16.46 4.33 -10.06
N GLU A 157 -17.56 3.63 -10.34
CA GLU A 157 -18.76 4.24 -10.91
C GLU A 157 -19.41 5.23 -9.96
N ILE A 158 -19.57 4.84 -8.67
CA ILE A 158 -20.25 5.69 -7.67
C ILE A 158 -19.46 6.97 -7.41
N LEU A 159 -18.18 6.87 -7.11
CA LEU A 159 -17.35 8.04 -6.85
C LEU A 159 -17.07 8.85 -8.12
N GLY A 160 -16.94 8.18 -9.28
CA GLY A 160 -16.77 8.84 -10.56
C GLY A 160 -18.00 9.71 -10.92
N ALA A 161 -19.21 9.22 -10.69
CA ALA A 161 -20.43 9.98 -10.88
C ALA A 161 -20.55 11.17 -9.92
N GLU A 162 -20.14 10.99 -8.65
CA GLU A 162 -20.18 12.04 -7.63
C GLU A 162 -19.14 13.15 -7.85
N LEU A 163 -17.94 12.80 -8.28
CA LEU A 163 -16.81 13.74 -8.36
C LEU A 163 -16.55 14.24 -9.80
N GLY A 164 -17.09 13.58 -10.81
CA GLY A 164 -16.92 13.96 -12.22
C GLY A 164 -15.52 13.67 -12.78
N VAL A 165 -14.74 12.79 -12.13
CA VAL A 165 -13.37 12.45 -12.52
C VAL A 165 -13.16 10.94 -12.60
N PRO A 166 -12.15 10.45 -13.33
CA PRO A 166 -11.78 9.04 -13.33
C PRO A 166 -11.45 8.53 -11.93
N VAL A 167 -11.99 7.35 -11.59
CA VAL A 167 -11.74 6.68 -10.31
C VAL A 167 -11.20 5.28 -10.59
N THR A 168 -10.20 4.86 -9.84
CA THR A 168 -9.71 3.49 -9.84
C THR A 168 -9.80 2.90 -8.44
N ALA A 169 -10.31 1.67 -8.32
CA ALA A 169 -10.42 0.95 -7.06
C ALA A 169 -9.53 -0.28 -7.06
N ASP A 170 -8.92 -0.60 -5.92
CA ASP A 170 -8.08 -1.78 -5.76
C ASP A 170 -8.08 -2.25 -4.28
N ASN A 171 -7.52 -3.43 -4.02
CA ASN A 171 -7.28 -3.90 -2.67
C ASN A 171 -6.28 -2.98 -1.94
N ASP A 172 -6.54 -2.65 -0.67
CA ASP A 172 -5.72 -1.71 0.11
C ASP A 172 -4.30 -2.23 0.37
N SER A 173 -4.09 -3.55 0.38
CA SER A 173 -2.76 -4.15 0.54
C SER A 173 -2.00 -4.22 -0.79
N THR A 174 -2.68 -4.38 -1.92
CA THR A 174 -2.11 -4.24 -3.27
C THR A 174 -1.61 -2.81 -3.48
N LEU A 175 -2.43 -1.81 -3.12
CA LEU A 175 -2.01 -0.40 -3.17
C LEU A 175 -0.83 -0.12 -2.24
N ALA A 176 -0.82 -0.69 -1.04
CA ALA A 176 0.32 -0.56 -0.13
C ALA A 176 1.59 -1.20 -0.71
N ALA A 177 1.49 -2.34 -1.41
CA ALA A 177 2.61 -2.95 -2.11
C ALA A 177 3.16 -2.03 -3.22
N ILE A 178 2.27 -1.39 -4.00
CA ILE A 178 2.65 -0.39 -5.01
C ILE A 178 3.41 0.78 -4.37
N ALA A 179 2.90 1.30 -3.24
CA ALA A 179 3.54 2.41 -2.54
C ALA A 179 4.93 2.02 -2.01
N GLU A 180 5.05 0.88 -1.33
CA GLU A 180 6.33 0.40 -0.80
C GLU A 180 7.34 0.11 -1.91
N ALA A 181 6.91 -0.46 -3.04
CA ALA A 181 7.77 -0.70 -4.19
C ALA A 181 8.26 0.60 -4.87
N ARG A 182 7.45 1.68 -4.85
CA ARG A 182 7.81 2.95 -5.50
C ARG A 182 8.53 3.93 -4.58
N PHE A 183 8.11 4.03 -3.32
CA PHE A 183 8.48 5.11 -2.40
C PHE A 183 8.97 4.62 -1.03
N GLY A 184 8.83 3.34 -0.74
CA GLY A 184 9.11 2.78 0.57
C GLY A 184 10.28 1.80 0.60
N ALA A 185 10.20 0.81 1.48
CA ALA A 185 11.25 -0.18 1.72
C ALA A 185 11.54 -1.09 0.53
N GLY A 186 10.60 -1.22 -0.41
CA GLY A 186 10.75 -1.97 -1.66
C GLY A 186 11.33 -1.15 -2.82
N ALA A 187 11.67 0.13 -2.60
CA ALA A 187 12.15 0.99 -3.67
C ALA A 187 13.52 0.53 -4.20
N GLY A 188 13.59 0.28 -5.51
CA GLY A 188 14.80 -0.20 -6.16
C GLY A 188 14.83 -1.71 -6.42
N TYR A 189 13.86 -2.48 -5.90
CA TYR A 189 13.66 -3.89 -6.21
C TYR A 189 12.63 -4.03 -7.34
N ASP A 190 12.82 -5.02 -8.22
CA ASP A 190 11.89 -5.31 -9.31
C ASP A 190 10.68 -6.13 -8.83
N SER A 191 10.89 -6.97 -7.81
CA SER A 191 9.87 -7.87 -7.29
C SER A 191 9.73 -7.72 -5.77
N VAL A 192 8.56 -7.24 -5.32
CA VAL A 192 8.26 -6.92 -3.93
C VAL A 192 7.03 -7.69 -3.47
N ALA A 193 7.14 -8.40 -2.35
CA ALA A 193 6.00 -8.95 -1.64
C ALA A 193 5.73 -8.08 -0.39
N TYR A 194 4.58 -7.44 -0.32
CA TYR A 194 4.15 -6.68 0.85
C TYR A 194 3.14 -7.47 1.66
N ILE A 195 3.36 -7.56 2.97
CA ILE A 195 2.47 -8.26 3.89
C ILE A 195 2.11 -7.33 5.04
N ARG A 196 0.82 -7.10 5.22
CA ARG A 196 0.29 -6.28 6.31
C ARG A 196 -0.34 -7.17 7.38
N VAL A 197 0.15 -7.06 8.61
CA VAL A 197 -0.43 -7.75 9.77
C VAL A 197 -1.00 -6.72 10.73
N SER A 198 -2.34 -6.71 10.83
CA SER A 198 -3.08 -5.76 11.65
C SER A 198 -4.36 -6.42 12.19
N HIS A 199 -5.57 -5.85 11.98
CA HIS A 199 -6.83 -6.52 12.34
C HIS A 199 -6.97 -7.87 11.62
N GLY A 200 -6.62 -7.92 10.34
CA GLY A 200 -6.46 -9.12 9.54
C GLY A 200 -5.07 -9.16 8.90
N VAL A 201 -4.89 -10.10 7.99
CA VAL A 201 -3.67 -10.29 7.21
C VAL A 201 -3.97 -10.05 5.74
N GLY A 202 -3.37 -9.03 5.17
CA GLY A 202 -3.45 -8.75 3.73
C GLY A 202 -2.09 -8.81 3.08
N GLY A 203 -2.05 -9.07 1.79
CA GLY A 203 -0.83 -9.05 0.99
C GLY A 203 -1.03 -8.36 -0.35
N GLY A 204 0.08 -7.96 -0.93
CA GLY A 204 0.14 -7.43 -2.29
C GLY A 204 1.48 -7.79 -2.92
N LEU A 205 1.46 -8.04 -4.22
CA LEU A 205 2.62 -8.45 -4.99
C LEU A 205 2.88 -7.44 -6.11
N VAL A 206 4.14 -7.03 -6.23
CA VAL A 206 4.65 -6.27 -7.37
C VAL A 206 5.73 -7.11 -8.01
N LEU A 207 5.55 -7.54 -9.25
CA LEU A 207 6.50 -8.36 -9.99
C LEU A 207 6.89 -7.65 -11.28
N GLY A 208 8.19 -7.48 -11.53
CA GLY A 208 8.68 -6.71 -12.66
C GLY A 208 8.15 -5.26 -12.66
N GLY A 209 8.02 -4.66 -11.48
CA GLY A 209 7.50 -3.31 -11.29
C GLY A 209 5.98 -3.14 -11.50
N ARG A 210 5.22 -4.23 -11.64
CA ARG A 210 3.77 -4.23 -11.86
C ARG A 210 3.03 -4.97 -10.76
N ALA A 211 1.92 -4.41 -10.30
CA ALA A 211 1.04 -5.08 -9.35
C ALA A 211 0.41 -6.32 -9.97
N VAL A 212 0.33 -7.39 -9.19
CA VAL A 212 -0.27 -8.68 -9.58
C VAL A 212 -1.66 -8.78 -8.97
N HIS A 213 -2.68 -8.78 -9.83
CA HIS A 213 -4.08 -8.89 -9.39
C HIS A 213 -4.64 -10.31 -9.57
N GLY A 214 -4.02 -11.12 -10.44
CA GLY A 214 -4.55 -12.42 -10.83
C GLY A 214 -5.79 -12.30 -11.72
N ARG A 215 -6.55 -13.39 -11.82
CA ARG A 215 -7.72 -13.47 -12.71
C ARG A 215 -8.91 -12.61 -12.23
N SER A 216 -9.10 -12.54 -10.91
CA SER A 216 -10.31 -11.98 -10.28
C SER A 216 -9.99 -11.04 -9.11
N GLY A 217 -8.77 -10.47 -9.06
CA GLY A 217 -8.37 -9.55 -8.01
C GLY A 217 -7.97 -10.20 -6.68
N VAL A 218 -7.86 -11.53 -6.61
CA VAL A 218 -7.55 -12.26 -5.35
C VAL A 218 -6.07 -12.61 -5.19
N ALA A 219 -5.19 -12.18 -6.10
CA ALA A 219 -3.75 -12.40 -5.90
C ALA A 219 -3.28 -11.61 -4.66
N GLY A 220 -2.44 -12.24 -3.84
CA GLY A 220 -1.98 -11.62 -2.60
C GLY A 220 -2.83 -11.90 -1.36
N GLU A 221 -3.93 -12.67 -1.46
CA GLU A 221 -4.77 -13.08 -0.33
C GLU A 221 -4.06 -14.10 0.59
N ILE A 222 -2.83 -13.78 1.01
CA ILE A 222 -1.96 -14.65 1.82
C ILE A 222 -2.56 -14.94 3.20
N GLY A 223 -3.39 -14.03 3.72
CA GLY A 223 -4.10 -14.24 4.98
C GLY A 223 -5.01 -15.45 4.96
N HIS A 224 -5.45 -15.87 3.77
CA HIS A 224 -6.34 -17.02 3.56
C HIS A 224 -5.63 -18.27 3.03
N VAL A 225 -4.30 -18.27 2.98
CA VAL A 225 -3.53 -19.50 2.75
C VAL A 225 -3.59 -20.37 4.01
N SER A 226 -3.97 -21.64 3.85
CA SER A 226 -3.97 -22.60 4.95
C SER A 226 -2.53 -22.97 5.34
N VAL A 227 -2.18 -22.72 6.60
CA VAL A 227 -0.88 -23.05 7.19
C VAL A 227 -1.00 -24.15 8.25
N ASP A 228 -2.23 -24.51 8.63
CA ASP A 228 -2.56 -25.63 9.51
C ASP A 228 -3.90 -26.23 9.10
N GLU A 229 -3.89 -27.37 8.42
CA GLU A 229 -5.10 -28.04 7.95
C GLU A 229 -6.06 -28.48 9.07
N ASN A 230 -5.57 -28.61 10.31
CA ASN A 230 -6.34 -28.94 11.49
C ASN A 230 -6.74 -27.70 12.30
N GLY A 231 -6.33 -26.51 11.87
CA GLY A 231 -6.59 -25.24 12.55
C GLY A 231 -8.06 -24.81 12.54
N PRO A 232 -8.38 -23.65 13.11
CA PRO A 232 -9.76 -23.16 13.22
C PRO A 232 -10.35 -22.83 11.85
N VAL A 233 -11.70 -22.88 11.76
CA VAL A 233 -12.43 -22.47 10.55
C VAL A 233 -12.31 -20.96 10.36
N CYS A 234 -11.91 -20.53 9.16
CA CYS A 234 -11.84 -19.13 8.77
C CYS A 234 -13.18 -18.65 8.20
N ARG A 235 -13.43 -17.34 8.31
CA ARG A 235 -14.61 -16.70 7.69
C ARG A 235 -14.68 -16.86 6.16
N CYS A 236 -13.56 -17.12 5.48
CA CYS A 236 -13.54 -17.41 4.03
C CYS A 236 -14.05 -18.83 3.68
N GLY A 237 -14.39 -19.65 4.68
CA GLY A 237 -14.82 -21.04 4.51
C GLY A 237 -13.69 -22.07 4.60
N ASN A 238 -12.43 -21.67 4.47
CA ASN A 238 -11.27 -22.54 4.64
C ASN A 238 -10.98 -22.80 6.14
N ARG A 239 -10.02 -23.71 6.38
CA ARG A 239 -9.54 -24.05 7.72
C ARG A 239 -8.05 -23.72 7.84
N GLY A 240 -7.65 -23.24 9.05
CA GLY A 240 -6.26 -22.98 9.38
C GLY A 240 -5.57 -21.90 8.54
N CYS A 241 -6.33 -20.93 8.06
CA CYS A 241 -5.79 -19.78 7.36
C CYS A 241 -4.80 -19.02 8.24
N LEU A 242 -3.77 -18.42 7.65
CA LEU A 242 -2.77 -17.62 8.35
C LEU A 242 -3.43 -16.54 9.24
N GLU A 243 -4.46 -15.88 8.75
CA GLU A 243 -5.20 -14.85 9.51
C GLU A 243 -5.77 -15.38 10.85
N MET A 244 -6.16 -16.66 10.89
CA MET A 244 -6.67 -17.29 12.11
C MET A 244 -5.57 -17.53 13.15
N LEU A 245 -4.31 -17.42 12.79
CA LEU A 245 -3.16 -17.61 13.68
C LEU A 245 -2.48 -16.29 14.07
N VAL A 246 -2.47 -15.30 13.14
CA VAL A 246 -1.71 -14.05 13.35
C VAL A 246 -2.56 -12.78 13.24
N GLY A 247 -3.85 -12.89 12.99
CA GLY A 247 -4.78 -11.75 13.03
C GLY A 247 -4.99 -11.24 14.46
N ALA A 248 -5.29 -9.96 14.63
CA ALA A 248 -5.40 -9.33 15.95
C ALA A 248 -6.31 -10.08 16.92
N SER A 249 -7.50 -10.53 16.47
CA SER A 249 -8.45 -11.25 17.33
C SER A 249 -7.86 -12.56 17.87
N SER A 250 -7.12 -13.29 17.05
CA SER A 250 -6.49 -14.56 17.43
C SER A 250 -5.34 -14.33 18.39
N LEU A 251 -4.48 -13.33 18.14
CA LEU A 251 -3.35 -13.02 19.02
C LEU A 251 -3.81 -12.54 20.40
N LEU A 252 -4.82 -11.66 20.43
CA LEU A 252 -5.35 -11.13 21.69
C LEU A 252 -6.07 -12.21 22.52
N ALA A 253 -6.71 -13.18 21.87
CA ALA A 253 -7.34 -14.31 22.54
C ALA A 253 -6.33 -15.27 23.23
N MET A 254 -5.04 -15.21 22.88
CA MET A 254 -3.97 -15.99 23.53
C MET A 254 -3.50 -15.37 24.85
N LEU A 255 -3.86 -14.12 25.13
CA LEU A 255 -3.48 -13.44 26.36
C LEU A 255 -4.47 -13.74 27.49
N PRO A 256 -4.04 -13.68 28.77
CA PRO A 256 -4.92 -13.91 29.90
C PRO A 256 -6.11 -12.94 29.93
N PRO A 257 -7.32 -13.40 30.31
CA PRO A 257 -8.53 -12.57 30.33
C PRO A 257 -8.45 -11.33 31.23
N GLU A 258 -7.62 -11.38 32.27
CA GLU A 258 -7.43 -10.26 33.20
C GLU A 258 -6.73 -9.06 32.58
N ALA A 259 -6.20 -9.22 31.37
CA ALA A 259 -5.56 -8.13 30.62
C ALA A 259 -6.53 -7.02 30.15
N GLY A 260 -7.85 -7.19 30.30
CA GLY A 260 -8.87 -6.23 29.89
C GLY A 260 -9.08 -6.20 28.36
N HIS A 261 -9.67 -5.13 27.85
CA HIS A 261 -9.87 -4.93 26.41
C HIS A 261 -8.58 -4.44 25.74
N LEU A 262 -7.63 -5.36 25.52
CA LEU A 262 -6.39 -5.07 24.83
C LEU A 262 -6.60 -4.84 23.33
N THR A 263 -5.83 -3.93 22.79
CA THR A 263 -5.65 -3.73 21.36
C THR A 263 -4.36 -4.38 20.87
N LEU A 264 -4.19 -4.48 19.54
CA LEU A 264 -2.93 -4.95 18.97
C LEU A 264 -1.76 -4.00 19.31
N ALA A 265 -2.05 -2.69 19.48
CA ALA A 265 -1.05 -1.73 19.93
C ALA A 265 -0.58 -2.03 21.35
N ASP A 266 -1.50 -2.37 22.26
CA ASP A 266 -1.16 -2.75 23.63
C ASP A 266 -0.32 -4.03 23.67
N LEU A 267 -0.65 -5.04 22.85
CA LEU A 267 0.15 -6.25 22.71
C LEU A 267 1.60 -5.91 22.32
N VAL A 268 1.78 -5.06 21.29
CA VAL A 268 3.10 -4.63 20.79
C VAL A 268 3.86 -3.90 21.90
N THR A 269 3.25 -2.92 22.53
CA THR A 269 3.86 -2.14 23.63
C THR A 269 4.28 -3.06 24.80
N ARG A 270 3.37 -3.94 25.28
CA ARG A 270 3.68 -4.89 26.33
C ARG A 270 4.84 -5.83 25.99
N ALA A 271 4.88 -6.31 24.74
CA ALA A 271 5.99 -7.15 24.28
C ALA A 271 7.32 -6.39 24.30
N GLN A 272 7.32 -5.12 23.88
CA GLN A 272 8.49 -4.23 23.91
C GLN A 272 8.92 -3.94 25.34
N ASP A 273 7.99 -3.73 26.26
CA ASP A 273 8.23 -3.48 27.69
C ASP A 273 8.68 -4.76 28.46
N GLY A 274 8.71 -5.92 27.82
CA GLY A 274 9.27 -7.13 28.39
C GLY A 274 8.27 -8.13 28.95
N ASP A 275 6.96 -7.92 28.77
CA ASP A 275 5.94 -8.90 29.18
C ASP A 275 6.14 -10.23 28.46
N ALA A 276 6.36 -11.29 29.25
CA ALA A 276 6.75 -12.60 28.73
C ALA A 276 5.64 -13.24 27.88
N GLY A 277 4.36 -13.07 28.27
CA GLY A 277 3.22 -13.59 27.53
C GLY A 277 3.09 -12.91 26.16
N SER A 278 3.11 -11.58 26.14
CA SER A 278 3.04 -10.78 24.91
C SER A 278 4.22 -11.07 23.98
N ARG A 279 5.45 -11.18 24.52
CA ARG A 279 6.63 -11.59 23.73
C ARG A 279 6.44 -12.96 23.11
N ARG A 280 5.89 -13.92 23.85
CA ARG A 280 5.64 -15.27 23.33
C ARG A 280 4.64 -15.24 22.18
N VAL A 281 3.54 -14.50 22.32
CA VAL A 281 2.52 -14.35 21.27
C VAL A 281 3.10 -13.72 20.02
N VAL A 282 3.90 -12.65 20.14
CA VAL A 282 4.57 -12.00 18.99
C VAL A 282 5.58 -12.92 18.32
N PHE A 283 6.37 -13.66 19.12
CA PHE A 283 7.34 -14.64 18.60
C PHE A 283 6.65 -15.75 17.79
N ASP A 284 5.57 -16.32 18.31
CA ASP A 284 4.84 -17.37 17.61
C ASP A 284 4.16 -16.84 16.34
N ALA A 285 3.65 -15.60 16.36
CA ALA A 285 3.15 -14.92 15.16
C ALA A 285 4.24 -14.80 14.08
N GLY A 286 5.46 -14.39 14.45
CA GLY A 286 6.59 -14.33 13.54
C GLY A 286 6.91 -15.69 12.89
N ARG A 287 6.87 -16.77 13.68
CA ARG A 287 7.08 -18.13 13.16
C ARG A 287 6.02 -18.54 12.14
N HIS A 288 4.74 -18.28 12.42
CA HIS A 288 3.65 -18.60 11.49
C HIS A 288 3.74 -17.79 10.19
N LEU A 289 4.08 -16.49 10.30
CA LEU A 289 4.37 -15.67 9.13
C LEU A 289 5.51 -16.25 8.29
N GLY A 290 6.60 -16.69 8.94
CA GLY A 290 7.73 -17.29 8.25
C GLY A 290 7.37 -18.56 7.47
N VAL A 291 6.45 -19.38 7.97
CA VAL A 291 5.93 -20.56 7.24
C VAL A 291 5.17 -20.14 5.99
N ALA A 292 4.22 -19.20 6.11
CA ALA A 292 3.41 -18.75 4.99
C ALA A 292 4.27 -18.04 3.93
N LEU A 293 5.21 -17.22 4.37
CA LEU A 293 6.12 -16.49 3.49
C LEU A 293 7.11 -17.40 2.77
N ALA A 294 7.55 -18.50 3.39
CA ALA A 294 8.37 -19.49 2.72
C ALA A 294 7.64 -20.12 1.52
N ASN A 295 6.35 -20.43 1.69
CA ASN A 295 5.53 -20.93 0.58
C ASN A 295 5.40 -19.87 -0.54
N LEU A 296 5.17 -18.60 -0.18
CA LEU A 296 5.13 -17.50 -1.13
C LEU A 296 6.48 -17.35 -1.87
N CYS A 297 7.60 -17.32 -1.14
CA CYS A 297 8.93 -17.15 -1.73
C CYS A 297 9.30 -18.31 -2.65
N ASN A 298 8.94 -19.54 -2.30
CA ASN A 298 9.17 -20.70 -3.17
C ASN A 298 8.34 -20.68 -4.46
N LEU A 299 7.23 -19.94 -4.51
CA LEU A 299 6.36 -19.82 -5.68
C LEU A 299 6.65 -18.60 -6.54
N VAL A 300 7.05 -17.49 -5.91
CA VAL A 300 7.12 -16.16 -6.55
C VAL A 300 8.54 -15.65 -6.67
N ASP A 301 9.45 -16.08 -5.76
CA ASP A 301 10.86 -15.66 -5.66
C ASP A 301 11.02 -14.12 -5.68
N PRO A 302 10.40 -13.38 -4.74
CA PRO A 302 10.51 -11.93 -4.70
C PRO A 302 11.93 -11.50 -4.26
N ASP A 303 12.39 -10.32 -4.72
CA ASP A 303 13.68 -9.77 -4.29
C ASP A 303 13.65 -9.35 -2.82
N VAL A 304 12.50 -8.87 -2.34
CA VAL A 304 12.31 -8.40 -0.96
C VAL A 304 10.89 -8.68 -0.46
N VAL A 305 10.78 -9.00 0.82
CA VAL A 305 9.52 -9.09 1.56
C VAL A 305 9.42 -7.91 2.52
N VAL A 306 8.40 -7.08 2.35
CA VAL A 306 8.15 -5.90 3.21
C VAL A 306 7.02 -6.24 4.20
N ILE A 307 7.28 -6.12 5.49
CA ILE A 307 6.31 -6.39 6.55
C ILE A 307 5.78 -5.09 7.11
N GLY A 308 4.47 -4.87 6.96
CA GLY A 308 3.77 -3.70 7.45
C GLY A 308 2.63 -4.05 8.40
N GLY A 309 1.87 -3.02 8.78
CA GLY A 309 0.76 -3.13 9.72
C GLY A 309 1.21 -3.00 11.18
N LYS A 310 0.23 -2.98 12.09
CA LYS A 310 0.48 -2.67 13.50
C LYS A 310 1.40 -3.68 14.21
N LEU A 311 1.32 -4.96 13.85
CA LEU A 311 2.17 -5.98 14.47
C LEU A 311 3.65 -5.82 14.06
N ALA A 312 3.94 -5.27 12.87
CA ALA A 312 5.32 -5.02 12.43
C ALA A 312 6.07 -4.00 13.31
N GLU A 313 5.35 -3.15 14.05
CA GLU A 313 5.93 -2.21 15.01
C GLU A 313 6.62 -2.91 16.20
N ALA A 314 6.39 -4.21 16.41
CA ALA A 314 7.14 -5.01 17.38
C ALA A 314 8.62 -5.19 16.98
N GLY A 315 9.01 -4.81 15.75
CA GLY A 315 10.39 -4.84 15.29
C GLY A 315 10.96 -6.27 15.28
N ASP A 316 12.17 -6.42 15.77
CA ASP A 316 12.89 -7.71 15.76
C ASP A 316 12.22 -8.79 16.64
N LEU A 317 11.36 -8.42 17.60
CA LEU A 317 10.56 -9.41 18.33
C LEU A 317 9.67 -10.24 17.39
N LEU A 318 9.22 -9.65 16.28
CA LEU A 318 8.46 -10.30 15.22
C LEU A 318 9.36 -10.78 14.08
N LEU A 319 10.28 -9.93 13.62
CA LEU A 319 11.03 -10.15 12.38
C LEU A 319 12.09 -11.25 12.51
N GLU A 320 12.77 -11.39 13.66
CA GLU A 320 13.78 -12.43 13.87
C GLU A 320 13.19 -13.85 13.83
N PRO A 321 12.11 -14.19 14.57
CA PRO A 321 11.49 -15.49 14.45
C PRO A 321 10.88 -15.74 13.07
N LEU A 322 10.39 -14.69 12.39
CA LEU A 322 9.92 -14.78 11.01
C LEU A 322 11.07 -15.16 10.07
N ARG A 323 12.19 -14.40 10.07
CA ARG A 323 13.37 -14.65 9.23
C ARG A 323 13.93 -16.06 9.46
N THR A 324 14.03 -16.47 10.73
CA THR A 324 14.49 -17.82 11.09
C THR A 324 13.57 -18.90 10.52
N SER A 325 12.25 -18.75 10.71
CA SER A 325 11.27 -19.71 10.23
C SER A 325 11.21 -19.78 8.70
N LEU A 326 11.32 -18.64 8.02
CA LEU A 326 11.38 -18.54 6.58
C LEU A 326 12.63 -19.20 6.03
N GLY A 327 13.81 -18.85 6.55
CA GLY A 327 15.09 -19.36 6.08
C GLY A 327 15.26 -20.88 6.21
N GLN A 328 14.55 -21.52 7.15
CA GLN A 328 14.53 -22.98 7.29
C GLN A 328 13.69 -23.71 6.23
N ARG A 329 12.86 -22.98 5.45
CA ARG A 329 11.84 -23.56 4.56
C ARG A 329 11.91 -23.12 3.12
N VAL A 330 12.63 -22.03 2.84
CA VAL A 330 12.88 -21.55 1.48
C VAL A 330 13.94 -22.44 0.83
N VAL A 331 13.74 -22.76 -0.44
CA VAL A 331 14.74 -23.44 -1.25
C VAL A 331 15.99 -22.56 -1.36
N ALA A 332 17.14 -23.12 -1.02
CA ALA A 332 18.41 -22.40 -1.07
C ALA A 332 18.73 -21.99 -2.52
N THR A 333 19.04 -20.73 -2.72
CA THR A 333 19.46 -20.17 -4.01
C THR A 333 20.85 -19.58 -3.94
N SER A 334 21.48 -19.36 -5.09
CA SER A 334 22.80 -18.71 -5.17
C SER A 334 22.78 -17.23 -4.75
N ARG A 335 21.60 -16.61 -4.68
CA ARG A 335 21.40 -15.22 -4.25
C ARG A 335 21.36 -15.05 -2.73
N GLY A 336 21.37 -16.15 -1.98
CA GLY A 336 21.19 -16.14 -0.53
C GLY A 336 19.71 -16.07 -0.11
N PRO A 337 19.44 -15.87 1.20
CA PRO A 337 18.07 -15.77 1.71
C PRO A 337 17.40 -14.48 1.22
N VAL A 338 16.08 -14.55 0.97
CA VAL A 338 15.28 -13.36 0.65
C VAL A 338 15.34 -12.35 1.79
N GLU A 339 15.49 -11.08 1.42
CA GLU A 339 15.53 -9.99 2.40
C GLU A 339 14.13 -9.73 2.97
N VAL A 340 14.05 -9.59 4.30
CA VAL A 340 12.78 -9.26 5.01
C VAL A 340 13.00 -7.98 5.78
N VAL A 341 12.26 -6.94 5.41
CA VAL A 341 12.40 -5.59 5.95
C VAL A 341 11.08 -5.05 6.50
N PRO A 342 11.11 -4.17 7.50
CA PRO A 342 9.89 -3.47 7.91
C PRO A 342 9.47 -2.43 6.87
N SER A 343 8.16 -2.18 6.77
CA SER A 343 7.57 -1.09 6.00
C SER A 343 8.11 0.27 6.47
N THR A 344 8.47 1.12 5.54
CA THR A 344 8.88 2.51 5.85
C THR A 344 7.73 3.51 5.72
N LEU A 345 6.67 3.17 5.00
CA LEU A 345 5.48 4.00 4.86
C LEU A 345 4.43 3.75 5.96
N GLY A 346 4.55 2.63 6.68
CA GLY A 346 3.72 2.31 7.84
C GLY A 346 2.22 2.34 7.54
N ALA A 347 1.47 3.10 8.33
CA ALA A 347 0.01 3.22 8.21
C ALA A 347 -0.44 3.93 6.91
N ASP A 348 0.44 4.72 6.30
CA ASP A 348 0.12 5.55 5.14
C ASP A 348 0.35 4.80 3.81
N ALA A 349 0.97 3.61 3.83
CA ALA A 349 1.27 2.84 2.63
C ALA A 349 0.05 2.68 1.71
N GLY A 350 -1.12 2.33 2.27
CA GLY A 350 -2.35 2.14 1.48
C GLY A 350 -2.86 3.42 0.83
N VAL A 351 -2.91 4.55 1.55
CA VAL A 351 -3.39 5.82 0.98
C VAL A 351 -2.37 6.40 -0.01
N ARG A 352 -1.08 6.22 0.23
CA ARG A 352 -0.04 6.62 -0.73
C ARG A 352 -0.10 5.78 -2.01
N GLY A 353 -0.43 4.50 -1.90
CA GLY A 353 -0.69 3.63 -3.05
C GLY A 353 -1.93 4.06 -3.83
N ALA A 354 -2.98 4.47 -3.13
CA ALA A 354 -4.17 5.03 -3.76
C ALA A 354 -3.86 6.34 -4.53
N LEU A 355 -3.07 7.25 -3.94
CA LEU A 355 -2.59 8.44 -4.65
C LEU A 355 -1.76 8.09 -5.90
N ALA A 356 -0.88 7.08 -5.80
CA ALA A 356 -0.08 6.63 -6.94
C ALA A 356 -0.96 6.07 -8.07
N ALA A 357 -1.97 5.26 -7.73
CA ALA A 357 -2.93 4.72 -8.69
C ALA A 357 -3.77 5.82 -9.34
N ALA A 358 -4.23 6.82 -8.55
CA ALA A 358 -4.92 8.00 -9.08
C ALA A 358 -4.06 8.77 -10.09
N LEU A 359 -2.79 8.99 -9.76
CA LEU A 359 -1.88 9.68 -10.66
C LEU A 359 -1.61 8.87 -11.95
N ASP A 360 -1.49 7.55 -11.86
CA ASP A 360 -1.38 6.68 -13.04
C ASP A 360 -2.66 6.74 -13.90
N GLN A 361 -3.82 6.77 -13.28
CA GLN A 361 -5.12 6.91 -13.94
C GLN A 361 -5.24 8.26 -14.67
N ALA A 362 -4.91 9.36 -14.01
CA ALA A 362 -4.92 10.70 -14.61
C ALA A 362 -4.09 10.81 -15.90
N ARG A 363 -3.01 10.04 -15.97
CA ARG A 363 -2.15 9.96 -17.17
C ARG A 363 -2.79 9.20 -18.31
N MET A 364 -3.41 8.07 -18.02
CA MET A 364 -4.07 7.23 -19.04
C MET A 364 -5.17 8.00 -19.76
N PHE A 365 -5.86 8.92 -19.09
CA PHE A 365 -6.92 9.73 -19.65
C PHE A 365 -6.44 11.08 -20.21
N GLY A 366 -5.14 11.35 -20.22
CA GLY A 366 -4.59 12.58 -20.76
C GLY A 366 -4.90 13.83 -19.92
N SER A 367 -5.45 13.65 -18.72
CA SER A 367 -5.86 14.74 -17.82
C SER A 367 -4.67 15.59 -17.35
N LEU A 368 -3.44 15.11 -17.50
CA LEU A 368 -2.22 15.86 -17.14
C LEU A 368 -1.72 16.80 -18.27
N GLY A 369 -2.49 17.01 -19.33
CA GLY A 369 -2.11 17.96 -20.41
C GLY A 369 -0.79 17.63 -21.14
N VAL A 370 -0.27 16.43 -20.95
CA VAL A 370 1.00 15.99 -21.54
C VAL A 370 0.66 15.19 -22.79
N VAL A 371 0.70 15.88 -23.93
CA VAL A 371 0.62 15.25 -25.26
C VAL A 371 1.72 14.19 -25.38
N SER A 372 1.32 13.02 -25.84
CA SER A 372 2.15 11.85 -26.14
C SER A 372 3.30 12.15 -27.11
#